data_760b6acf433c48b68efa5fdbf453188d
#
_entry.id   760b6acf433c48b68efa5fdbf453188d
#
_cell.length_a   1.000
_cell.length_b   1.000
_cell.length_c   1.000
_cell.angle_alpha   90.00
_cell.angle_beta   90.00
_cell.angle_gamma   90.00
#
_symmetry.space_group_name_H-M   'P 1'
#
loop_
_entity.id
_entity.type
_entity.pdbx_description
1 polymer ?
#
loop_
_entity_poly.entity_id
_entity_poly.type
_entity_poly.pdbx_seq_one_letter_code
_entity_poly.pdbx_strand_id
1 'polypeptide(L)'
;MTRVLHVLDHSLPLHSGYTFRTRAILTAQQALGIEVQGITGLRHLKEGPEPEVVDGITFHRTPGVASGPVGLREWREIGQLAQAIDKLCDEWQPDILHAHSPALCGQAALRIARKRGLPLVYEIRAFWEDAAVSNGTGSEGSLKYRLTRALENHVVAGADAVFTICHGLKNDLVQRGVDPAKIGISPNGVDLSLFGEALTRDPAFAAQLGVGDGPVIGFIGSFYDYEGIDDLITAMPALIARHPEARLLLVGGGPCEAALRAQAIASPVTGAIHFVGRVPHREVDRYYALMDIMAYPRKASRLTELVTPLKPLEAMAQGKLVAASAVGGHRELITDGVTGTLFAPDQPAAFAQALAALLDDRSSWAARRNAGREHVAQRHDWSKNVQRYQDVYQKLLTQFSERSISQAA
;
A
#
# COMPACT_ATOMS: atom_id res chain seq x y z
N MET A 1 30.10 -3.02 2.58
CA MET A 1 28.65 -3.10 2.93
C MET A 1 27.94 -2.11 2.03
N THR A 2 26.87 -2.50 1.36
CA THR A 2 26.17 -1.64 0.41
C THR A 2 25.32 -0.61 1.17
N ARG A 3 25.43 0.68 0.83
CA ARG A 3 24.66 1.79 1.41
C ARG A 3 23.57 2.24 0.43
N VAL A 4 22.32 2.19 0.87
CA VAL A 4 21.16 2.57 0.04
C VAL A 4 20.42 3.72 0.69
N LEU A 5 20.34 4.86 -0.02
CA LEU A 5 19.54 6.01 0.40
C LEU A 5 18.16 5.92 -0.22
N HIS A 6 17.14 5.73 0.63
CA HIS A 6 15.75 5.72 0.21
C HIS A 6 15.16 7.13 0.18
N VAL A 7 14.70 7.57 -1.00
CA VAL A 7 14.06 8.88 -1.20
C VAL A 7 12.55 8.70 -1.18
N LEU A 8 11.88 9.32 -0.22
CA LEU A 8 10.52 9.03 0.18
C LEU A 8 9.64 10.28 0.14
N ASP A 9 8.34 10.13 -0.11
CA ASP A 9 7.35 11.20 0.06
C ASP A 9 7.17 11.55 1.54
N HIS A 10 6.90 10.52 2.35
CA HIS A 10 6.79 10.60 3.81
C HIS A 10 7.21 9.26 4.44
N SER A 11 7.45 9.27 5.75
CA SER A 11 7.89 8.07 6.49
C SER A 11 7.27 7.99 7.87
N LEU A 12 7.63 7.00 8.66
CA LEU A 12 7.36 7.00 10.10
C LEU A 12 7.90 8.30 10.74
N PRO A 13 7.23 8.81 11.78
CA PRO A 13 6.14 8.19 12.54
C PRO A 13 4.73 8.48 11.98
N LEU A 14 4.57 8.95 10.75
CA LEU A 14 3.26 9.04 10.11
C LEU A 14 2.79 7.62 9.73
N HIS A 15 1.56 7.26 10.12
CA HIS A 15 0.99 5.94 9.87
C HIS A 15 0.18 5.93 8.57
N SER A 16 0.66 5.17 7.59
CA SER A 16 -0.02 4.93 6.31
C SER A 16 0.47 3.60 5.71
N GLY A 17 -0.25 3.04 4.75
CA GLY A 17 0.23 1.87 4.01
C GLY A 17 1.59 2.10 3.33
N TYR A 18 1.86 3.34 2.91
CA TYR A 18 3.14 3.75 2.35
C TYR A 18 4.28 3.62 3.37
N THR A 19 4.08 4.12 4.59
CA THR A 19 5.11 4.13 5.63
C THR A 19 5.36 2.75 6.20
N PHE A 20 4.32 1.93 6.37
CA PHE A 20 4.46 0.54 6.85
C PHE A 20 5.20 -0.34 5.83
N ARG A 21 4.87 -0.19 4.53
CA ARG A 21 5.64 -0.86 3.48
C ARG A 21 7.10 -0.41 3.47
N THR A 22 7.36 0.89 3.58
CA THR A 22 8.74 1.42 3.64
C THR A 22 9.50 0.84 4.82
N ARG A 23 8.92 0.90 6.02
CA ARG A 23 9.51 0.30 7.22
C ARG A 23 9.88 -1.16 7.01
N ALA A 24 8.94 -1.96 6.51
CA ALA A 24 9.15 -3.39 6.28
C ALA A 24 10.30 -3.66 5.29
N ILE A 25 10.38 -2.89 4.19
CA ILE A 25 11.48 -2.99 3.22
C ILE A 25 12.82 -2.64 3.87
N LEU A 26 12.92 -1.51 4.56
CA LEU A 26 14.18 -1.05 5.15
C LEU A 26 14.66 -2.01 6.26
N THR A 27 13.75 -2.45 7.13
CA THR A 27 14.07 -3.44 8.18
C THR A 27 14.56 -4.76 7.58
N ALA A 28 13.90 -5.26 6.54
CA ALA A 28 14.33 -6.50 5.89
C ALA A 28 15.65 -6.34 5.12
N GLN A 29 15.94 -5.16 4.55
CA GLN A 29 17.24 -4.86 3.95
C GLN A 29 18.36 -4.81 5.00
N GLN A 30 18.12 -4.22 6.17
CA GLN A 30 19.08 -4.24 7.30
C GLN A 30 19.39 -5.67 7.73
N ALA A 31 18.39 -6.55 7.78
CA ALA A 31 18.57 -7.96 8.10
C ALA A 31 19.44 -8.71 7.05
N LEU A 32 19.47 -8.23 5.81
CA LEU A 32 20.37 -8.73 4.74
C LEU A 32 21.76 -8.08 4.76
N GLY A 33 22.08 -7.24 5.75
CA GLY A 33 23.37 -6.57 5.84
C GLY A 33 23.52 -5.35 4.93
N ILE A 34 22.43 -4.76 4.45
CA ILE A 34 22.43 -3.50 3.70
C ILE A 34 22.28 -2.34 4.68
N GLU A 35 23.15 -1.36 4.61
CA GLU A 35 22.99 -0.11 5.36
C GLU A 35 21.94 0.76 4.65
N VAL A 36 20.91 1.16 5.38
CA VAL A 36 19.82 1.95 4.82
C VAL A 36 19.56 3.21 5.64
N GLN A 37 19.33 4.30 4.96
CA GLN A 37 18.75 5.52 5.52
C GLN A 37 17.64 6.03 4.62
N GLY A 38 16.71 6.81 5.19
CA GLY A 38 15.64 7.45 4.45
C GLY A 38 15.77 8.96 4.43
N ILE A 39 15.38 9.61 3.34
CA ILE A 39 15.17 11.06 3.29
C ILE A 39 13.76 11.34 2.76
N THR A 40 13.02 12.21 3.44
CA THR A 40 11.65 12.55 3.03
C THR A 40 11.59 13.91 2.35
N GLY A 41 10.65 14.02 1.39
CA GLY A 41 10.29 15.30 0.80
C GLY A 41 9.51 16.21 1.77
N LEU A 42 9.13 17.39 1.28
CA LEU A 42 8.41 18.42 2.05
C LEU A 42 6.97 18.04 2.44
N ARG A 43 6.47 16.92 1.93
CA ARG A 43 5.12 16.40 2.26
C ARG A 43 5.06 15.62 3.55
N HIS A 44 6.20 15.39 4.16
CA HIS A 44 6.27 14.88 5.53
C HIS A 44 6.02 16.03 6.50
N LEU A 45 4.74 16.25 6.86
CA LEU A 45 4.31 17.43 7.62
C LEU A 45 4.51 17.33 9.14
N LYS A 46 5.13 16.25 9.63
CA LYS A 46 5.37 16.07 11.06
C LYS A 46 6.74 16.62 11.42
N GLU A 47 6.77 17.58 12.37
CA GLU A 47 8.00 18.05 12.97
C GLU A 47 8.61 17.00 13.91
N GLY A 48 9.94 16.92 13.94
CA GLY A 48 10.70 15.98 14.74
C GLY A 48 12.18 16.36 14.79
N PRO A 49 13.00 15.60 15.52
CA PRO A 49 14.45 15.78 15.51
C PRO A 49 15.04 15.50 14.11
N GLU A 50 16.19 16.11 13.83
CA GLU A 50 16.90 15.92 12.56
C GLU A 50 18.34 15.49 12.82
N PRO A 51 18.73 14.25 12.45
CA PRO A 51 17.90 13.17 11.92
C PRO A 51 16.97 12.54 12.98
N GLU A 52 15.87 11.94 12.52
CA GLU A 52 14.92 11.21 13.39
C GLU A 52 15.16 9.69 13.26
N VAL A 53 15.33 9.00 14.39
CA VAL A 53 15.45 7.53 14.40
C VAL A 53 14.16 6.90 14.87
N VAL A 54 13.54 6.08 14.01
CA VAL A 54 12.31 5.34 14.33
C VAL A 54 12.52 3.87 13.98
N ASP A 55 12.26 2.99 14.94
CA ASP A 55 12.45 1.53 14.81
C ASP A 55 13.85 1.12 14.30
N GLY A 56 14.90 1.84 14.73
CA GLY A 56 16.28 1.59 14.32
C GLY A 56 16.64 2.07 12.89
N ILE A 57 15.74 2.80 12.23
CA ILE A 57 15.94 3.37 10.89
C ILE A 57 16.14 4.89 11.04
N THR A 58 17.19 5.41 10.43
CA THR A 58 17.47 6.86 10.40
C THR A 58 16.73 7.51 9.25
N PHE A 59 15.93 8.53 9.55
CA PHE A 59 15.22 9.34 8.57
C PHE A 59 15.69 10.81 8.65
N HIS A 60 16.06 11.34 7.50
CA HIS A 60 16.35 12.76 7.30
C HIS A 60 15.12 13.47 6.74
N ARG A 61 14.96 14.75 7.08
CA ARG A 61 13.85 15.58 6.65
C ARG A 61 14.35 16.69 5.73
N THR A 62 13.68 16.88 4.60
CA THR A 62 13.99 18.04 3.75
C THR A 62 13.47 19.29 4.43
N PRO A 63 14.32 20.27 4.77
CA PRO A 63 13.89 21.51 5.40
C PRO A 63 13.16 22.41 4.41
N GLY A 64 12.24 23.23 4.93
CA GLY A 64 11.58 24.28 4.17
C GLY A 64 10.12 23.98 3.82
N VAL A 65 9.54 24.91 3.08
CA VAL A 65 8.15 24.85 2.59
C VAL A 65 8.15 25.23 1.12
N ALA A 66 7.55 24.38 0.29
CA ALA A 66 7.33 24.73 -1.11
C ALA A 66 6.07 25.58 -1.24
N SER A 67 6.20 26.81 -1.71
CA SER A 67 5.11 27.75 -1.94
C SER A 67 5.04 28.15 -3.41
N GLY A 68 3.87 28.62 -3.84
CA GLY A 68 3.65 29.13 -5.19
C GLY A 68 2.49 28.45 -5.92
N PRO A 69 2.19 28.89 -7.14
CA PRO A 69 1.18 28.26 -7.96
C PRO A 69 1.58 26.82 -8.35
N VAL A 70 0.57 26.03 -8.73
CA VAL A 70 0.75 24.64 -9.20
C VAL A 70 1.78 24.62 -10.35
N GLY A 71 2.68 23.66 -10.34
CA GLY A 71 3.81 23.53 -11.25
C GLY A 71 5.09 24.18 -10.70
N LEU A 72 5.05 25.44 -10.28
CA LEU A 72 6.20 26.11 -9.68
C LEU A 72 6.48 25.58 -8.26
N ARG A 73 5.44 25.29 -7.50
CA ARG A 73 5.56 24.68 -6.16
C ARG A 73 6.23 23.30 -6.27
N GLU A 74 5.77 22.45 -7.16
CA GLU A 74 6.34 21.12 -7.38
C GLU A 74 7.78 21.20 -7.88
N TRP A 75 8.10 22.16 -8.75
CA TRP A 75 9.47 22.38 -9.20
C TRP A 75 10.41 22.81 -8.05
N ARG A 76 9.94 23.68 -7.14
CA ARG A 76 10.68 24.08 -5.94
C ARG A 76 10.85 22.91 -4.97
N GLU A 77 9.79 22.11 -4.76
CA GLU A 77 9.81 20.89 -3.94
C GLU A 77 10.90 19.92 -4.43
N ILE A 78 10.95 19.64 -5.72
CA ILE A 78 11.99 18.82 -6.35
C ILE A 78 13.39 19.43 -6.11
N GLY A 79 13.53 20.76 -6.25
CA GLY A 79 14.79 21.45 -6.05
C GLY A 79 15.32 21.36 -4.62
N GLN A 80 14.46 21.58 -3.64
CA GLN A 80 14.83 21.50 -2.20
C GLN A 80 15.15 20.07 -1.79
N LEU A 81 14.36 19.08 -2.20
CA LEU A 81 14.65 17.68 -1.94
C LEU A 81 15.98 17.26 -2.61
N ALA A 82 16.24 17.67 -3.85
CA ALA A 82 17.49 17.37 -4.52
C ALA A 82 18.70 17.96 -3.78
N GLN A 83 18.62 19.21 -3.27
CA GLN A 83 19.68 19.81 -2.47
C GLN A 83 19.93 19.03 -1.17
N ALA A 84 18.87 18.59 -0.49
CA ALA A 84 18.99 17.80 0.74
C ALA A 84 19.62 16.42 0.45
N ILE A 85 19.22 15.75 -0.64
CA ILE A 85 19.86 14.49 -1.09
C ILE A 85 21.33 14.72 -1.40
N ASP A 86 21.68 15.79 -2.11
CA ASP A 86 23.05 16.11 -2.50
C ASP A 86 23.96 16.31 -1.27
N LYS A 87 23.48 17.06 -0.27
CA LYS A 87 24.17 17.23 1.01
C LYS A 87 24.38 15.91 1.75
N LEU A 88 23.33 15.10 1.85
CA LEU A 88 23.41 13.80 2.53
C LEU A 88 24.35 12.82 1.80
N CYS A 89 24.46 12.93 0.48
CA CYS A 89 25.46 12.16 -0.28
C CYS A 89 26.91 12.56 0.08
N ASP A 90 27.19 13.81 0.44
CA ASP A 90 28.52 14.20 0.93
C ASP A 90 28.82 13.64 2.32
N GLU A 91 27.80 13.59 3.20
CA GLU A 91 27.94 13.17 4.59
C GLU A 91 27.97 11.64 4.74
N TRP A 92 27.10 10.93 4.03
CA TRP A 92 26.88 9.48 4.23
C TRP A 92 27.40 8.61 3.07
N GLN A 93 27.61 9.19 1.88
CA GLN A 93 28.16 8.51 0.69
C GLN A 93 27.41 7.23 0.33
N PRO A 94 26.13 7.30 -0.07
CA PRO A 94 25.38 6.13 -0.53
C PRO A 94 25.97 5.57 -1.83
N ASP A 95 25.90 4.24 -1.98
CA ASP A 95 26.25 3.55 -3.21
C ASP A 95 25.11 3.58 -4.23
N ILE A 96 23.86 3.65 -3.74
CA ILE A 96 22.64 3.59 -4.56
C ILE A 96 21.62 4.61 -4.04
N LEU A 97 20.94 5.30 -4.95
CA LEU A 97 19.71 6.02 -4.65
C LEU A 97 18.51 5.16 -5.01
N HIS A 98 17.61 4.91 -4.05
CA HIS A 98 16.36 4.19 -4.27
C HIS A 98 15.17 5.11 -4.00
N ALA A 99 14.64 5.71 -5.05
CA ALA A 99 13.48 6.60 -4.92
C ALA A 99 12.18 5.83 -5.02
N HIS A 100 11.21 6.24 -4.20
CA HIS A 100 9.86 5.69 -4.21
C HIS A 100 8.88 6.74 -4.78
N SER A 101 7.83 6.29 -5.48
CA SER A 101 6.79 7.20 -5.95
C SER A 101 6.27 8.12 -4.82
N PRO A 102 5.95 9.40 -5.07
CA PRO A 102 5.63 9.97 -6.37
C PRO A 102 6.84 10.34 -7.22
N ALA A 103 6.60 10.62 -8.50
CA ALA A 103 7.61 11.06 -9.45
C ALA A 103 8.42 12.28 -9.01
N LEU A 104 7.92 13.10 -8.08
CA LEU A 104 8.66 14.22 -7.49
C LEU A 104 9.92 13.74 -6.74
N CYS A 105 9.78 12.67 -5.94
CA CYS A 105 10.90 12.01 -5.26
C CYS A 105 11.89 11.41 -6.28
N GLY A 106 11.35 10.71 -7.28
CA GLY A 106 12.13 10.13 -8.37
C GLY A 106 12.90 11.18 -9.17
N GLN A 107 12.28 12.32 -9.47
CA GLN A 107 12.92 13.40 -10.21
C GLN A 107 14.04 14.09 -9.41
N ALA A 108 13.85 14.29 -8.11
CA ALA A 108 14.90 14.83 -7.24
C ALA A 108 16.09 13.86 -7.18
N ALA A 109 15.83 12.57 -6.95
CA ALA A 109 16.86 11.53 -6.93
C ALA A 109 17.56 11.39 -8.28
N LEU A 110 16.85 11.44 -9.42
CA LEU A 110 17.43 11.36 -10.76
C LEU A 110 18.42 12.49 -11.04
N ARG A 111 18.11 13.72 -10.62
CA ARG A 111 19.05 14.86 -10.76
C ARG A 111 20.38 14.58 -10.04
N ILE A 112 20.32 14.04 -8.83
CA ILE A 112 21.51 13.79 -8.02
C ILE A 112 22.25 12.54 -8.49
N ALA A 113 21.53 11.47 -8.84
CA ALA A 113 22.11 10.28 -9.44
C ALA A 113 22.96 10.63 -10.67
N ARG A 114 22.45 11.45 -11.57
CA ARG A 114 23.17 11.90 -12.77
C ARG A 114 24.36 12.82 -12.43
N LYS A 115 24.19 13.74 -11.47
CA LYS A 115 25.27 14.65 -11.03
C LYS A 115 26.45 13.88 -10.41
N ARG A 116 26.15 12.82 -9.65
CA ARG A 116 27.16 12.10 -8.85
C ARG A 116 27.62 10.77 -9.46
N GLY A 117 27.03 10.37 -10.60
CA GLY A 117 27.34 9.08 -11.22
C GLY A 117 26.88 7.89 -10.39
N LEU A 118 25.76 8.03 -9.63
CA LEU A 118 25.21 6.96 -8.80
C LEU A 118 24.10 6.22 -9.55
N PRO A 119 23.95 4.89 -9.33
CA PRO A 119 22.80 4.16 -9.83
C PRO A 119 21.51 4.61 -9.15
N LEU A 120 20.42 4.70 -9.94
CA LEU A 120 19.08 5.03 -9.47
C LEU A 120 18.13 3.85 -9.68
N VAL A 121 17.54 3.39 -8.59
CA VAL A 121 16.38 2.49 -8.58
C VAL A 121 15.14 3.33 -8.32
N TYR A 122 14.06 3.08 -9.07
CA TYR A 122 12.78 3.78 -8.88
C TYR A 122 11.65 2.79 -8.63
N GLU A 123 10.98 2.90 -7.47
CA GLU A 123 9.86 2.03 -7.08
C GLU A 123 8.52 2.73 -7.21
N ILE A 124 7.63 2.17 -8.04
CA ILE A 124 6.28 2.65 -8.25
C ILE A 124 5.29 1.82 -7.44
N ARG A 125 4.56 2.49 -6.54
CA ARG A 125 3.54 1.87 -5.68
C ARG A 125 2.12 2.12 -6.16
N ALA A 126 1.92 3.19 -6.91
CA ALA A 126 0.72 3.56 -7.64
C ALA A 126 1.09 4.67 -8.62
N PHE A 127 0.36 4.82 -9.71
CA PHE A 127 0.44 6.02 -10.53
C PHE A 127 -0.31 7.16 -9.86
N TRP A 128 0.38 8.25 -9.59
CA TRP A 128 -0.18 9.37 -8.84
C TRP A 128 -1.25 10.14 -9.62
N GLU A 129 -1.20 10.12 -10.94
CA GLU A 129 -2.26 10.63 -11.79
C GLU A 129 -3.57 9.87 -11.56
N ASP A 130 -3.53 8.54 -11.46
CA ASP A 130 -4.69 7.68 -11.23
C ASP A 130 -5.18 7.79 -9.77
N ALA A 131 -4.27 7.88 -8.80
CA ALA A 131 -4.60 8.11 -7.41
C ALA A 131 -5.32 9.45 -7.19
N ALA A 132 -4.90 10.52 -7.89
CA ALA A 132 -5.55 11.82 -7.82
C ALA A 132 -6.99 11.77 -8.36
N VAL A 133 -7.25 11.01 -9.43
CA VAL A 133 -8.61 10.80 -9.96
C VAL A 133 -9.45 10.05 -8.94
N SER A 134 -8.97 8.93 -8.41
CA SER A 134 -9.71 8.11 -7.45
C SER A 134 -9.97 8.81 -6.11
N ASN A 135 -9.14 9.81 -5.75
CA ASN A 135 -9.33 10.64 -4.56
C ASN A 135 -10.16 11.92 -4.83
N GLY A 136 -10.72 12.08 -6.04
CA GLY A 136 -11.52 13.25 -6.41
C GLY A 136 -10.74 14.55 -6.54
N THR A 137 -9.39 14.51 -6.55
CA THR A 137 -8.51 15.70 -6.67
C THR A 137 -7.96 15.93 -8.07
N GLY A 138 -8.37 15.10 -9.01
CA GLY A 138 -7.97 15.15 -10.42
C GLY A 138 -9.06 14.60 -11.33
N SER A 139 -8.86 14.80 -12.65
CA SER A 139 -9.70 14.21 -13.69
C SER A 139 -8.82 13.53 -14.73
N GLU A 140 -9.22 12.36 -15.17
CA GLU A 140 -8.52 11.61 -16.21
C GLU A 140 -8.40 12.47 -17.50
N GLY A 141 -7.24 12.41 -18.15
CA GLY A 141 -6.96 13.19 -19.36
C GLY A 141 -6.77 14.70 -19.18
N SER A 142 -6.96 15.25 -17.97
CA SER A 142 -6.70 16.66 -17.68
C SER A 142 -5.23 17.03 -17.91
N LEU A 143 -4.93 18.34 -18.07
CA LEU A 143 -3.55 18.80 -18.23
C LEU A 143 -2.67 18.36 -17.05
N LYS A 144 -3.17 18.45 -15.81
CA LYS A 144 -2.48 17.99 -14.60
C LYS A 144 -2.18 16.49 -14.68
N TYR A 145 -3.18 15.67 -15.06
CA TYR A 145 -3.02 14.23 -15.26
C TYR A 145 -1.91 13.92 -16.27
N ARG A 146 -1.94 14.57 -17.44
CA ARG A 146 -0.95 14.38 -18.51
C ARG A 146 0.46 14.79 -18.09
N LEU A 147 0.59 15.89 -17.37
CA LEU A 147 1.88 16.37 -16.86
C LEU A 147 2.44 15.44 -15.78
N THR A 148 1.60 14.98 -14.84
CA THR A 148 2.01 14.01 -13.82
C THR A 148 2.49 12.71 -14.46
N ARG A 149 1.73 12.18 -15.43
CA ARG A 149 2.11 10.98 -16.19
C ARG A 149 3.40 11.18 -17.00
N ALA A 150 3.59 12.35 -17.61
CA ALA A 150 4.80 12.67 -18.35
C ALA A 150 6.03 12.71 -17.42
N LEU A 151 5.90 13.29 -16.23
CA LEU A 151 6.96 13.31 -15.22
C LEU A 151 7.29 11.88 -14.75
N GLU A 152 6.28 11.03 -14.47
CA GLU A 152 6.46 9.63 -14.13
C GLU A 152 7.24 8.89 -15.21
N ASN A 153 6.83 9.03 -16.48
CA ASN A 153 7.50 8.41 -17.63
C ASN A 153 8.95 8.91 -17.78
N HIS A 154 9.22 10.19 -17.51
CA HIS A 154 10.57 10.75 -17.56
C HIS A 154 11.47 10.12 -16.49
N VAL A 155 10.98 9.98 -15.26
CA VAL A 155 11.73 9.32 -14.17
C VAL A 155 11.99 7.86 -14.49
N VAL A 156 10.97 7.13 -14.96
CA VAL A 156 11.08 5.72 -15.38
C VAL A 156 12.11 5.54 -16.49
N ALA A 157 12.11 6.41 -17.48
CA ALA A 157 13.10 6.38 -18.57
C ALA A 157 14.52 6.61 -18.04
N GLY A 158 14.66 7.56 -17.11
CA GLY A 158 15.94 7.94 -16.51
C GLY A 158 16.49 6.99 -15.45
N ALA A 159 15.69 6.21 -14.77
CA ALA A 159 16.15 5.26 -13.74
C ALA A 159 16.96 4.11 -14.38
N ASP A 160 17.89 3.52 -13.63
CA ASP A 160 18.70 2.38 -14.11
C ASP A 160 17.96 1.05 -13.91
N ALA A 161 17.12 0.94 -12.88
CA ALA A 161 16.14 -0.13 -12.68
C ALA A 161 14.82 0.44 -12.13
N VAL A 162 13.72 -0.24 -12.44
CA VAL A 162 12.38 0.12 -11.98
C VAL A 162 11.78 -1.05 -11.22
N PHE A 163 11.14 -0.79 -10.10
CA PHE A 163 10.31 -1.77 -9.41
C PHE A 163 8.85 -1.34 -9.40
N THR A 164 7.96 -2.32 -9.52
CA THR A 164 6.52 -2.14 -9.28
C THR A 164 6.05 -3.11 -8.21
N ILE A 165 4.94 -2.82 -7.56
CA ILE A 165 4.40 -3.69 -6.51
C ILE A 165 3.54 -4.84 -7.07
N CYS A 166 3.26 -4.86 -8.37
CA CYS A 166 2.33 -5.82 -8.97
C CYS A 166 2.49 -5.88 -10.50
N HIS A 167 1.92 -6.91 -11.08
CA HIS A 167 1.88 -7.09 -12.54
C HIS A 167 1.03 -6.04 -13.24
N GLY A 168 -0.06 -5.57 -12.63
CA GLY A 168 -0.90 -4.51 -13.21
C GLY A 168 -0.09 -3.26 -13.56
N LEU A 169 0.70 -2.73 -12.62
CA LEU A 169 1.58 -1.59 -12.84
C LEU A 169 2.71 -1.89 -13.86
N LYS A 170 3.32 -3.07 -13.77
CA LYS A 170 4.35 -3.50 -14.73
C LYS A 170 3.81 -3.52 -16.15
N ASN A 171 2.65 -4.14 -16.35
CA ASN A 171 2.04 -4.27 -17.68
C ASN A 171 1.67 -2.90 -18.26
N ASP A 172 1.19 -1.98 -17.43
CA ASP A 172 0.91 -0.60 -17.87
C ASP A 172 2.19 0.13 -18.32
N LEU A 173 3.31 -0.02 -17.59
CA LEU A 173 4.60 0.55 -18.00
C LEU A 173 5.11 -0.06 -19.33
N VAL A 174 4.95 -1.37 -19.50
CA VAL A 174 5.30 -2.04 -20.78
C VAL A 174 4.44 -1.48 -21.93
N GLN A 175 3.14 -1.26 -21.71
CA GLN A 175 2.27 -0.62 -22.68
C GLN A 175 2.67 0.84 -22.96
N ARG A 176 3.31 1.53 -22.02
CA ARG A 176 3.91 2.87 -22.22
C ARG A 176 5.25 2.81 -22.97
N GLY A 177 5.74 1.62 -23.35
CA GLY A 177 7.00 1.42 -24.12
C GLY A 177 8.24 1.19 -23.25
N VAL A 178 8.09 0.91 -21.95
CA VAL A 178 9.23 0.58 -21.08
C VAL A 178 9.65 -0.88 -21.31
N ASP A 179 10.95 -1.12 -21.46
CA ASP A 179 11.50 -2.47 -21.59
C ASP A 179 11.13 -3.33 -20.37
N PRO A 180 10.44 -4.47 -20.54
CA PRO A 180 10.06 -5.34 -19.44
C PRO A 180 11.27 -5.90 -18.65
N ALA A 181 12.46 -5.97 -19.24
CA ALA A 181 13.69 -6.40 -18.58
C ALA A 181 14.19 -5.38 -17.54
N LYS A 182 13.82 -4.10 -17.68
CA LYS A 182 14.11 -3.02 -16.74
C LYS A 182 13.22 -3.06 -15.50
N ILE A 183 12.06 -3.79 -15.56
CA ILE A 183 11.03 -3.72 -14.54
C ILE A 183 11.00 -5.00 -13.70
N GLY A 184 11.48 -4.89 -12.46
CA GLY A 184 11.28 -5.88 -11.41
C GLY A 184 9.91 -5.75 -10.72
N ILE A 185 9.47 -6.82 -10.07
CA ILE A 185 8.27 -6.79 -9.20
C ILE A 185 8.72 -7.10 -7.78
N SER A 186 8.44 -6.17 -6.87
CA SER A 186 8.53 -6.37 -5.42
C SER A 186 7.12 -6.28 -4.84
N PRO A 187 6.41 -7.42 -4.71
CA PRO A 187 5.01 -7.41 -4.30
C PRO A 187 4.84 -6.87 -2.88
N ASN A 188 3.63 -6.43 -2.57
CA ASN A 188 3.23 -6.16 -1.21
C ASN A 188 3.42 -7.42 -0.35
N GLY A 189 3.84 -7.21 0.89
CA GLY A 189 4.08 -8.29 1.85
C GLY A 189 3.44 -8.00 3.20
N VAL A 190 3.51 -8.98 4.05
CA VAL A 190 3.08 -8.90 5.45
C VAL A 190 4.27 -9.26 6.35
N ASP A 191 4.37 -8.57 7.46
CA ASP A 191 5.26 -8.95 8.54
C ASP A 191 4.58 -10.05 9.36
N LEU A 192 4.95 -11.29 9.11
CA LEU A 192 4.35 -12.45 9.77
C LEU A 192 4.67 -12.53 11.26
N SER A 193 5.70 -11.82 11.74
CA SER A 193 5.98 -11.71 13.17
C SER A 193 4.96 -10.84 13.90
N LEU A 194 4.36 -9.88 13.19
CA LEU A 194 3.30 -9.00 13.72
C LEU A 194 1.90 -9.56 13.49
N PHE A 195 1.67 -10.23 12.34
CA PHE A 195 0.35 -10.72 11.94
C PHE A 195 0.22 -12.26 11.98
N GLY A 196 1.21 -12.99 12.49
CA GLY A 196 1.27 -14.46 12.41
C GLY A 196 0.35 -15.21 13.36
N GLU A 197 0.00 -14.64 14.50
CA GLU A 197 -0.87 -15.26 15.50
C GLU A 197 -2.20 -14.52 15.61
N ALA A 198 -3.28 -15.16 15.17
CA ALA A 198 -4.62 -14.61 15.35
C ALA A 198 -5.03 -14.71 16.82
N LEU A 199 -5.40 -13.59 17.43
CA LEU A 199 -5.97 -13.59 18.77
C LEU A 199 -7.32 -14.34 18.77
N THR A 200 -7.64 -14.95 19.89
CA THR A 200 -8.97 -15.52 20.13
C THR A 200 -10.00 -14.43 20.31
N ARG A 201 -11.24 -14.66 19.84
CA ARG A 201 -12.36 -13.74 20.04
C ARG A 201 -12.60 -13.52 21.53
N ASP A 202 -12.67 -12.25 21.94
CA ASP A 202 -13.04 -11.82 23.29
C ASP A 202 -14.56 -11.56 23.34
N PRO A 203 -15.36 -12.40 24.02
CA PRO A 203 -16.81 -12.23 24.09
C PRO A 203 -17.25 -10.94 24.81
N ALA A 204 -16.48 -10.51 25.83
CA ALA A 204 -16.80 -9.27 26.55
C ALA A 204 -16.57 -8.05 25.64
N PHE A 205 -15.52 -8.05 24.87
CA PHE A 205 -15.24 -7.00 23.90
C PHE A 205 -16.25 -7.01 22.73
N ALA A 206 -16.67 -8.20 22.28
CA ALA A 206 -17.74 -8.33 21.28
C ALA A 206 -19.06 -7.75 21.78
N ALA A 207 -19.43 -8.05 23.02
CA ALA A 207 -20.63 -7.50 23.66
C ALA A 207 -20.56 -5.97 23.84
N GLN A 208 -19.39 -5.44 24.24
CA GLN A 208 -19.17 -3.98 24.35
C GLN A 208 -19.39 -3.25 23.02
N LEU A 209 -18.99 -3.87 21.90
CA LEU A 209 -19.18 -3.30 20.56
C LEU A 209 -20.54 -3.62 19.93
N GLY A 210 -21.40 -4.38 20.61
CA GLY A 210 -22.73 -4.74 20.13
C GLY A 210 -22.76 -5.78 19.00
N VAL A 211 -21.63 -6.47 18.73
CA VAL A 211 -21.56 -7.45 17.63
C VAL A 211 -21.98 -8.87 18.03
N GLY A 212 -22.20 -9.12 19.34
CA GLY A 212 -22.73 -10.40 19.85
C GLY A 212 -21.86 -11.63 19.50
N ASP A 213 -22.50 -12.80 19.39
CA ASP A 213 -21.83 -14.07 19.11
C ASP A 213 -21.97 -14.52 17.64
N GLY A 214 -22.78 -13.79 16.85
CA GLY A 214 -22.98 -14.06 15.42
C GLY A 214 -21.73 -13.78 14.56
N PRO A 215 -21.81 -14.14 13.26
CA PRO A 215 -20.73 -13.86 12.33
C PRO A 215 -20.54 -12.36 12.12
N VAL A 216 -19.28 -11.93 12.08
CA VAL A 216 -18.91 -10.51 11.89
C VAL A 216 -18.23 -10.34 10.56
N ILE A 217 -18.83 -9.51 9.71
CA ILE A 217 -18.23 -8.98 8.49
C ILE A 217 -17.46 -7.72 8.88
N GLY A 218 -16.20 -7.61 8.50
CA GLY A 218 -15.34 -6.52 8.92
C GLY A 218 -14.65 -5.77 7.79
N PHE A 219 -14.40 -4.49 8.04
CA PHE A 219 -13.45 -3.68 7.27
C PHE A 219 -12.58 -2.89 8.24
N ILE A 220 -11.26 -2.94 8.03
CA ILE A 220 -10.28 -2.16 8.80
C ILE A 220 -9.46 -1.32 7.85
N GLY A 221 -9.46 0.01 8.03
CA GLY A 221 -8.64 0.92 7.22
C GLY A 221 -9.22 2.30 7.02
N SER A 222 -8.65 3.02 6.05
CA SER A 222 -9.13 4.36 5.69
C SER A 222 -10.36 4.28 4.80
N PHE A 223 -11.34 5.15 5.07
CA PHE A 223 -12.62 5.21 4.36
C PHE A 223 -12.52 6.18 3.17
N TYR A 224 -11.91 5.68 2.08
CA TYR A 224 -11.89 6.35 0.79
C TYR A 224 -13.01 5.83 -0.11
N ASP A 225 -13.46 6.63 -1.06
CA ASP A 225 -14.55 6.27 -1.98
C ASP A 225 -14.27 4.98 -2.76
N TYR A 226 -13.06 4.84 -3.29
CA TYR A 226 -12.68 3.66 -4.06
C TYR A 226 -12.64 2.35 -3.25
N GLU A 227 -12.68 2.38 -1.92
CA GLU A 227 -12.78 1.18 -1.08
C GLU A 227 -14.19 0.57 -1.09
N GLY A 228 -15.24 1.32 -1.52
CA GLY A 228 -16.58 0.80 -1.76
C GLY A 228 -17.36 0.41 -0.50
N ILE A 229 -17.08 1.03 0.65
CA ILE A 229 -17.75 0.71 1.93
C ILE A 229 -19.25 1.02 1.84
N ASP A 230 -19.65 1.97 1.01
CA ASP A 230 -21.04 2.28 0.70
C ASP A 230 -21.78 1.08 0.05
N ASP A 231 -21.12 0.33 -0.82
CA ASP A 231 -21.64 -0.91 -1.39
C ASP A 231 -21.79 -2.00 -0.32
N LEU A 232 -20.86 -2.07 0.64
CA LEU A 232 -20.96 -3.00 1.77
C LEU A 232 -22.16 -2.68 2.65
N ILE A 233 -22.37 -1.40 2.99
CA ILE A 233 -23.57 -0.95 3.75
C ILE A 233 -24.85 -1.27 2.96
N THR A 234 -24.85 -1.05 1.64
CA THR A 234 -26.00 -1.33 0.76
C THR A 234 -26.30 -2.83 0.68
N ALA A 235 -25.29 -3.70 0.79
CA ALA A 235 -25.45 -5.15 0.76
C ALA A 235 -26.05 -5.73 2.07
N MET A 236 -25.90 -5.02 3.21
CA MET A 236 -26.28 -5.54 4.53
C MET A 236 -27.75 -5.92 4.67
N PRO A 237 -28.77 -5.17 4.17
CA PRO A 237 -30.14 -5.57 4.30
C PRO A 237 -30.46 -6.94 3.71
N ALA A 238 -29.91 -7.24 2.52
CA ALA A 238 -30.08 -8.54 1.88
C ALA A 238 -29.36 -9.67 2.63
N LEU A 239 -28.18 -9.40 3.19
CA LEU A 239 -27.45 -10.34 4.01
C LEU A 239 -28.18 -10.63 5.33
N ILE A 240 -28.65 -9.62 6.05
CA ILE A 240 -29.35 -9.75 7.33
C ILE A 240 -30.71 -10.47 7.17
N ALA A 241 -31.40 -10.28 6.05
CA ALA A 241 -32.63 -11.05 5.75
C ALA A 241 -32.39 -12.56 5.76
N ARG A 242 -31.20 -13.03 5.39
CA ARG A 242 -30.82 -14.45 5.37
C ARG A 242 -30.06 -14.90 6.63
N HIS A 243 -29.28 -14.01 7.21
CA HIS A 243 -28.45 -14.23 8.41
C HIS A 243 -28.70 -13.12 9.44
N PRO A 244 -29.81 -13.18 10.20
CA PRO A 244 -30.21 -12.11 11.11
C PRO A 244 -29.21 -11.81 12.23
N GLU A 245 -28.35 -12.78 12.56
CA GLU A 245 -27.32 -12.68 13.57
C GLU A 245 -26.01 -12.00 13.07
N ALA A 246 -25.87 -11.83 11.73
CA ALA A 246 -24.67 -11.21 11.16
C ALA A 246 -24.56 -9.72 11.54
N ARG A 247 -23.34 -9.26 11.73
CA ARG A 247 -23.04 -7.85 12.04
C ARG A 247 -21.95 -7.32 11.12
N LEU A 248 -22.00 -6.03 10.84
CA LEU A 248 -20.95 -5.29 10.14
C LEU A 248 -20.16 -4.44 11.15
N LEU A 249 -18.84 -4.62 11.17
CA LEU A 249 -17.93 -3.86 12.04
C LEU A 249 -16.95 -3.07 11.18
N LEU A 250 -17.05 -1.73 11.23
CA LEU A 250 -16.22 -0.78 10.49
C LEU A 250 -15.22 -0.10 11.41
N VAL A 251 -13.93 -0.40 11.24
CA VAL A 251 -12.84 0.15 12.05
C VAL A 251 -11.97 1.05 11.18
N GLY A 252 -11.87 2.31 11.55
CA GLY A 252 -11.11 3.30 10.81
C GLY A 252 -11.84 4.64 10.67
N GLY A 253 -11.48 5.37 9.65
CA GLY A 253 -12.07 6.67 9.34
C GLY A 253 -11.45 7.27 8.09
N GLY A 254 -12.02 8.32 7.57
CA GLY A 254 -11.51 8.94 6.35
C GLY A 254 -12.47 9.93 5.74
N PRO A 255 -12.17 10.40 4.51
CA PRO A 255 -12.98 11.44 3.86
C PRO A 255 -14.47 11.08 3.72
N CYS A 256 -14.79 9.78 3.53
CA CYS A 256 -16.16 9.32 3.33
C CYS A 256 -16.90 8.99 4.63
N GLU A 257 -16.28 9.11 5.82
CA GLU A 257 -16.86 8.65 7.08
C GLU A 257 -18.25 9.26 7.37
N ALA A 258 -18.42 10.56 7.19
CA ALA A 258 -19.68 11.24 7.46
C ALA A 258 -20.82 10.73 6.56
N ALA A 259 -20.55 10.54 5.27
CA ALA A 259 -21.51 10.01 4.30
C ALA A 259 -21.88 8.55 4.60
N LEU A 260 -20.91 7.72 4.94
CA LEU A 260 -21.12 6.31 5.29
C LEU A 260 -21.94 6.15 6.57
N ARG A 261 -21.72 6.99 7.59
CA ARG A 261 -22.53 7.00 8.82
C ARG A 261 -23.97 7.42 8.53
N ALA A 262 -24.18 8.45 7.70
CA ALA A 262 -25.52 8.87 7.29
C ALA A 262 -26.25 7.75 6.53
N GLN A 263 -25.56 7.06 5.61
CA GLN A 263 -26.12 5.91 4.88
C GLN A 263 -26.50 4.77 5.84
N ALA A 264 -25.64 4.43 6.81
CA ALA A 264 -25.92 3.40 7.79
C ALA A 264 -27.11 3.72 8.69
N ILE A 265 -27.27 4.99 9.10
CA ILE A 265 -28.42 5.45 9.86
C ILE A 265 -29.73 5.29 9.06
N ALA A 266 -29.69 5.59 7.77
CA ALA A 266 -30.84 5.43 6.87
C ALA A 266 -31.14 3.97 6.49
N SER A 267 -30.25 3.03 6.79
CA SER A 267 -30.42 1.60 6.47
C SER A 267 -31.51 0.95 7.34
N PRO A 268 -32.38 0.10 6.77
CA PRO A 268 -33.37 -0.66 7.55
C PRO A 268 -32.74 -1.60 8.58
N VAL A 269 -31.45 -1.87 8.47
CA VAL A 269 -30.68 -2.75 9.37
C VAL A 269 -29.61 -1.98 10.15
N THR A 270 -29.84 -0.69 10.44
CA THR A 270 -28.89 0.21 11.13
C THR A 270 -28.33 -0.40 12.43
N GLY A 271 -29.15 -1.15 13.19
CA GLY A 271 -28.72 -1.85 14.41
C GLY A 271 -27.69 -2.96 14.20
N ALA A 272 -27.45 -3.39 12.96
CA ALA A 272 -26.46 -4.40 12.62
C ALA A 272 -25.14 -3.79 12.06
N ILE A 273 -25.03 -2.46 11.98
CA ILE A 273 -23.88 -1.75 11.40
C ILE A 273 -23.19 -0.93 12.48
N HIS A 274 -21.95 -1.27 12.80
CA HIS A 274 -21.20 -0.70 13.89
C HIS A 274 -19.94 0.02 13.40
N PHE A 275 -19.80 1.29 13.77
CA PHE A 275 -18.62 2.11 13.50
C PHE A 275 -17.80 2.31 14.77
N VAL A 276 -16.54 1.89 14.75
CA VAL A 276 -15.62 2.06 15.89
C VAL A 276 -14.92 3.42 15.85
N GLY A 277 -14.56 3.88 14.66
CA GLY A 277 -13.63 5.00 14.48
C GLY A 277 -12.17 4.53 14.36
N ARG A 278 -11.25 5.48 14.40
CA ARG A 278 -9.82 5.20 14.34
C ARG A 278 -9.29 4.62 15.64
N VAL A 279 -8.50 3.57 15.56
CA VAL A 279 -7.87 2.91 16.71
C VAL A 279 -6.36 2.93 16.58
N PRO A 280 -5.61 2.90 17.70
CA PRO A 280 -4.16 2.73 17.66
C PRO A 280 -3.76 1.42 16.98
N HIS A 281 -2.70 1.45 16.18
CA HIS A 281 -2.26 0.28 15.40
C HIS A 281 -2.03 -0.96 16.29
N ARG A 282 -1.50 -0.79 17.51
CA ARG A 282 -1.28 -1.87 18.48
C ARG A 282 -2.56 -2.55 18.99
N GLU A 283 -3.74 -1.98 18.74
CA GLU A 283 -5.03 -2.52 19.18
C GLU A 283 -5.81 -3.19 18.04
N VAL A 284 -5.30 -3.08 16.80
CA VAL A 284 -5.99 -3.55 15.59
C VAL A 284 -6.26 -5.06 15.64
N ASP A 285 -5.35 -5.84 16.22
CA ASP A 285 -5.48 -7.32 16.31
C ASP A 285 -6.71 -7.75 17.11
N ARG A 286 -7.13 -6.97 18.13
CA ARG A 286 -8.35 -7.25 18.90
C ARG A 286 -9.61 -7.14 18.03
N TYR A 287 -9.62 -6.23 17.07
CA TYR A 287 -10.73 -6.08 16.14
C TYR A 287 -10.70 -7.16 15.05
N TYR A 288 -9.52 -7.51 14.54
CA TYR A 288 -9.38 -8.69 13.67
C TYR A 288 -9.93 -9.95 14.36
N ALA A 289 -9.65 -10.13 15.67
CA ALA A 289 -10.12 -11.29 16.42
C ALA A 289 -11.65 -11.44 16.41
N LEU A 290 -12.40 -10.35 16.35
CA LEU A 290 -13.87 -10.37 16.31
C LEU A 290 -14.43 -10.70 14.91
N MET A 291 -13.69 -10.45 13.83
CA MET A 291 -14.15 -10.54 12.46
C MET A 291 -13.95 -11.95 11.91
N ASP A 292 -14.95 -12.48 11.22
CA ASP A 292 -14.90 -13.78 10.53
C ASP A 292 -14.56 -13.63 9.04
N ILE A 293 -15.16 -12.64 8.40
CA ILE A 293 -15.01 -12.33 6.98
C ILE A 293 -14.57 -10.88 6.84
N MET A 294 -13.41 -10.67 6.23
CA MET A 294 -12.94 -9.35 5.84
C MET A 294 -13.45 -9.00 4.45
N ALA A 295 -14.11 -7.86 4.34
CA ALA A 295 -14.82 -7.42 3.15
C ALA A 295 -14.09 -6.25 2.46
N TYR A 296 -13.76 -6.41 1.19
CA TYR A 296 -13.02 -5.43 0.38
C TYR A 296 -13.75 -5.14 -0.95
N PRO A 297 -14.84 -4.37 -0.91
CA PRO A 297 -15.69 -4.11 -2.08
C PRO A 297 -15.16 -2.96 -2.95
N ARG A 298 -13.86 -2.95 -3.26
CA ARG A 298 -13.29 -1.88 -4.07
C ARG A 298 -14.06 -1.63 -5.36
N LYS A 299 -14.33 -0.36 -5.64
CA LYS A 299 -14.97 0.08 -6.88
C LYS A 299 -14.05 -0.10 -8.07
N ALA A 300 -14.63 -0.37 -9.25
CA ALA A 300 -13.89 -0.46 -10.49
C ALA A 300 -13.35 0.94 -10.88
N SER A 301 -12.05 1.06 -10.90
CA SER A 301 -11.34 2.27 -11.32
C SER A 301 -9.95 1.88 -11.85
N ARG A 302 -9.31 2.76 -12.60
CA ARG A 302 -7.96 2.49 -13.08
C ARG A 302 -6.98 2.22 -11.92
N LEU A 303 -7.12 2.93 -10.81
CA LEU A 303 -6.29 2.69 -9.61
C LEU A 303 -6.49 1.25 -9.07
N THR A 304 -7.71 0.82 -8.87
CA THR A 304 -8.02 -0.49 -8.27
C THR A 304 -7.76 -1.66 -9.23
N GLU A 305 -7.84 -1.42 -10.53
CA GLU A 305 -7.46 -2.40 -11.56
C GLU A 305 -5.94 -2.63 -11.61
N LEU A 306 -5.14 -1.60 -11.36
CA LEU A 306 -3.68 -1.67 -11.50
C LEU A 306 -2.94 -1.98 -10.19
N VAL A 307 -3.53 -1.68 -9.01
CA VAL A 307 -2.81 -1.65 -7.73
C VAL A 307 -3.31 -2.69 -6.75
N THR A 308 -2.41 -3.58 -6.32
CA THR A 308 -2.69 -4.57 -5.26
C THR A 308 -2.70 -3.91 -3.88
N PRO A 309 -3.73 -4.15 -3.04
CA PRO A 309 -3.78 -3.64 -1.67
C PRO A 309 -3.02 -4.52 -0.66
N LEU A 310 -2.68 -3.94 0.50
CA LEU A 310 -2.11 -4.67 1.65
C LEU A 310 -3.18 -5.39 2.47
N LYS A 311 -4.35 -4.78 2.65
CA LYS A 311 -5.41 -5.24 3.57
C LYS A 311 -5.84 -6.71 3.39
N PRO A 312 -6.07 -7.24 2.17
CA PRO A 312 -6.40 -8.65 2.00
C PRO A 312 -5.28 -9.59 2.45
N LEU A 313 -4.01 -9.20 2.27
CA LEU A 313 -2.86 -9.99 2.71
C LEU A 313 -2.76 -10.04 4.24
N GLU A 314 -2.96 -8.90 4.92
CA GLU A 314 -3.04 -8.82 6.38
C GLU A 314 -4.17 -9.70 6.94
N ALA A 315 -5.35 -9.62 6.30
CA ALA A 315 -6.49 -10.46 6.67
C ALA A 315 -6.22 -11.96 6.51
N MET A 316 -5.61 -12.36 5.40
CA MET A 316 -5.21 -13.76 5.17
C MET A 316 -4.16 -14.23 6.19
N ALA A 317 -3.16 -13.39 6.52
CA ALA A 317 -2.16 -13.69 7.54
C ALA A 317 -2.81 -13.91 8.91
N GLN A 318 -3.80 -13.10 9.28
CA GLN A 318 -4.64 -13.25 10.47
C GLN A 318 -5.64 -14.44 10.40
N GLY A 319 -5.60 -15.22 9.32
CA GLY A 319 -6.50 -16.36 9.10
C GLY A 319 -7.96 -15.97 9.01
N LYS A 320 -8.26 -14.81 8.44
CA LYS A 320 -9.64 -14.38 8.17
C LYS A 320 -10.07 -14.83 6.78
N LEU A 321 -11.35 -15.08 6.62
CA LEU A 321 -11.92 -15.21 5.28
C LEU A 321 -11.90 -13.87 4.58
N VAL A 322 -11.64 -13.87 3.29
CA VAL A 322 -11.60 -12.65 2.47
C VAL A 322 -12.69 -12.72 1.41
N ALA A 323 -13.55 -11.70 1.37
CA ALA A 323 -14.49 -11.44 0.29
C ALA A 323 -14.12 -10.12 -0.39
N ALA A 324 -13.78 -10.14 -1.65
CA ALA A 324 -13.26 -8.98 -2.36
C ALA A 324 -13.88 -8.82 -3.75
N SER A 325 -14.05 -7.57 -4.19
CA SER A 325 -14.47 -7.30 -5.57
C SER A 325 -13.42 -7.77 -6.57
N ALA A 326 -13.84 -8.28 -7.73
CA ALA A 326 -12.98 -8.82 -8.77
C ALA A 326 -12.30 -7.71 -9.61
N VAL A 327 -11.76 -6.66 -8.96
CA VAL A 327 -10.88 -5.69 -9.60
C VAL A 327 -9.48 -6.28 -9.81
N GLY A 328 -8.71 -5.77 -10.76
CA GLY A 328 -7.41 -6.34 -11.14
C GLY A 328 -6.44 -6.49 -9.97
N GLY A 329 -6.36 -5.50 -9.08
CA GLY A 329 -5.52 -5.58 -7.89
C GLY A 329 -5.90 -6.69 -6.91
N HIS A 330 -7.19 -7.08 -6.82
CA HIS A 330 -7.63 -8.23 -6.03
C HIS A 330 -7.43 -9.56 -6.76
N ARG A 331 -7.71 -9.61 -8.07
CA ARG A 331 -7.48 -10.82 -8.88
C ARG A 331 -6.02 -11.28 -8.89
N GLU A 332 -5.08 -10.35 -8.73
CA GLU A 332 -3.66 -10.69 -8.63
C GLU A 332 -3.31 -11.35 -7.27
N LEU A 333 -4.05 -11.04 -6.20
CA LEU A 333 -3.77 -11.53 -4.84
C LEU A 333 -4.60 -12.75 -4.45
N ILE A 334 -5.79 -12.91 -5.03
CA ILE A 334 -6.81 -13.85 -4.55
C ILE A 334 -7.08 -14.90 -5.63
N THR A 335 -6.96 -16.17 -5.25
CA THR A 335 -7.46 -17.29 -6.02
C THR A 335 -8.89 -17.56 -5.56
N ASP A 336 -9.86 -17.26 -6.43
CA ASP A 336 -11.29 -17.42 -6.10
C ASP A 336 -11.64 -18.83 -5.66
N GLY A 337 -12.45 -18.91 -4.61
CA GLY A 337 -12.86 -20.18 -4.01
C GLY A 337 -11.78 -20.87 -3.16
N VAL A 338 -10.51 -20.43 -3.20
CA VAL A 338 -9.37 -21.05 -2.50
C VAL A 338 -8.84 -20.13 -1.39
N THR A 339 -8.23 -18.99 -1.76
CA THR A 339 -7.64 -18.05 -0.77
C THR A 339 -8.59 -16.92 -0.40
N GLY A 340 -9.70 -16.78 -1.10
CA GLY A 340 -10.76 -15.81 -0.86
C GLY A 340 -11.94 -16.04 -1.78
N THR A 341 -12.90 -15.14 -1.75
CA THR A 341 -14.08 -15.14 -2.63
C THR A 341 -14.10 -13.84 -3.42
N LEU A 342 -14.19 -13.94 -4.75
CA LEU A 342 -14.29 -12.81 -5.65
C LEU A 342 -15.74 -12.61 -6.11
N PHE A 343 -16.21 -11.37 -6.12
CA PHE A 343 -17.53 -10.97 -6.63
C PHE A 343 -17.40 -9.78 -7.60
N ALA A 344 -18.44 -9.55 -8.43
CA ALA A 344 -18.42 -8.45 -9.39
C ALA A 344 -18.35 -7.09 -8.68
N PRO A 345 -17.42 -6.17 -9.06
CA PRO A 345 -17.33 -4.84 -8.48
C PRO A 345 -18.58 -4.00 -8.79
N ASP A 346 -18.85 -2.98 -7.97
CA ASP A 346 -19.96 -2.03 -8.11
C ASP A 346 -21.35 -2.72 -8.18
N GLN A 347 -21.47 -3.90 -7.56
CA GLN A 347 -22.70 -4.69 -7.53
C GLN A 347 -23.01 -5.16 -6.09
N PRO A 348 -23.67 -4.34 -5.25
CA PRO A 348 -24.00 -4.69 -3.86
C PRO A 348 -24.81 -6.00 -3.73
N ALA A 349 -25.67 -6.30 -4.69
CA ALA A 349 -26.45 -7.55 -4.70
C ALA A 349 -25.56 -8.79 -4.87
N ALA A 350 -24.60 -8.77 -5.80
CA ALA A 350 -23.62 -9.84 -5.98
C ALA A 350 -22.74 -10.00 -4.74
N PHE A 351 -22.37 -8.88 -4.09
CA PHE A 351 -21.63 -8.89 -2.85
C PHE A 351 -22.43 -9.55 -1.70
N ALA A 352 -23.70 -9.17 -1.51
CA ALA A 352 -24.57 -9.80 -0.52
C ALA A 352 -24.68 -11.33 -0.73
N GLN A 353 -24.82 -11.78 -1.99
CA GLN A 353 -24.84 -13.19 -2.35
C GLN A 353 -23.54 -13.91 -2.01
N ALA A 354 -22.39 -13.30 -2.31
CA ALA A 354 -21.06 -13.87 -2.00
C ALA A 354 -20.85 -14.01 -0.49
N LEU A 355 -21.24 -13.01 0.31
CA LEU A 355 -21.18 -13.06 1.77
C LEU A 355 -22.13 -14.14 2.33
N ALA A 356 -23.36 -14.22 1.82
CA ALA A 356 -24.33 -15.23 2.25
C ALA A 356 -23.82 -16.64 1.94
N ALA A 357 -23.28 -16.88 0.74
CA ALA A 357 -22.70 -18.17 0.37
C ALA A 357 -21.54 -18.58 1.28
N LEU A 358 -20.68 -17.63 1.68
CA LEU A 358 -19.62 -17.89 2.66
C LEU A 358 -20.18 -18.25 4.05
N LEU A 359 -21.25 -17.60 4.49
CA LEU A 359 -21.90 -17.89 5.77
C LEU A 359 -22.62 -19.23 5.77
N ASP A 360 -23.15 -19.66 4.64
CA ASP A 360 -23.80 -20.97 4.47
C ASP A 360 -22.79 -22.12 4.45
N ASP A 361 -21.61 -21.91 3.85
CA ASP A 361 -20.56 -22.94 3.70
C ASP A 361 -19.49 -22.85 4.79
N ARG A 362 -19.89 -22.93 6.05
CA ARG A 362 -18.96 -22.90 7.21
C ARG A 362 -17.97 -24.08 7.20
N SER A 363 -18.31 -25.16 6.54
CA SER A 363 -17.45 -26.34 6.43
C SER A 363 -16.15 -26.06 5.67
N SER A 364 -16.15 -25.12 4.72
CA SER A 364 -14.97 -24.73 3.95
C SER A 364 -14.06 -23.73 4.68
N TRP A 365 -14.49 -23.10 5.76
CA TRP A 365 -13.80 -21.98 6.40
C TRP A 365 -12.37 -22.33 6.83
N ALA A 366 -12.18 -23.47 7.48
CA ALA A 366 -10.85 -23.89 7.96
C ALA A 366 -9.88 -24.07 6.79
N ALA A 367 -10.31 -24.72 5.70
CA ALA A 367 -9.49 -24.95 4.53
C ALA A 367 -9.12 -23.61 3.84
N ARG A 368 -10.08 -22.70 3.66
CA ARG A 368 -9.84 -21.38 3.04
C ARG A 368 -8.92 -20.49 3.87
N ARG A 369 -9.10 -20.47 5.19
CA ARG A 369 -8.23 -19.73 6.14
C ARG A 369 -6.79 -20.24 6.06
N ASN A 370 -6.59 -21.54 6.05
CA ASN A 370 -5.25 -22.14 5.93
C ASN A 370 -4.63 -21.83 4.56
N ALA A 371 -5.36 -21.99 3.47
CA ALA A 371 -4.87 -21.66 2.13
C ALA A 371 -4.47 -20.18 2.02
N GLY A 372 -5.24 -19.25 2.62
CA GLY A 372 -4.89 -17.83 2.68
C GLY A 372 -3.58 -17.58 3.44
N ARG A 373 -3.40 -18.18 4.63
CA ARG A 373 -2.15 -18.08 5.42
C ARG A 373 -0.94 -18.62 4.65
N GLU A 374 -1.08 -19.81 4.07
CA GLU A 374 0.00 -20.43 3.29
C GLU A 374 0.38 -19.58 2.09
N HIS A 375 -0.59 -19.03 1.38
CA HIS A 375 -0.37 -18.14 0.24
C HIS A 375 0.48 -16.92 0.65
N VAL A 376 0.13 -16.26 1.76
CA VAL A 376 0.87 -15.10 2.26
C VAL A 376 2.27 -15.51 2.70
N ALA A 377 2.43 -16.58 3.46
CA ALA A 377 3.73 -17.04 3.96
C ALA A 377 4.69 -17.45 2.83
N GLN A 378 4.16 -17.99 1.73
CA GLN A 378 4.98 -18.41 0.60
C GLN A 378 5.37 -17.27 -0.34
N ARG A 379 4.46 -16.32 -0.58
CA ARG A 379 4.58 -15.34 -1.68
C ARG A 379 4.65 -13.89 -1.24
N HIS A 380 4.23 -13.58 -0.01
CA HIS A 380 4.07 -12.22 0.50
C HIS A 380 4.78 -11.97 1.82
N ASP A 381 5.83 -12.72 2.10
CA ASP A 381 6.74 -12.48 3.23
C ASP A 381 7.80 -11.45 2.84
N TRP A 382 7.94 -10.39 3.63
CA TRP A 382 8.91 -9.32 3.37
C TRP A 382 10.35 -9.82 3.31
N SER A 383 10.73 -10.79 4.14
CA SER A 383 12.09 -11.35 4.14
C SER A 383 12.49 -11.96 2.79
N LYS A 384 11.53 -12.54 2.08
CA LYS A 384 11.71 -13.12 0.74
C LYS A 384 11.63 -12.06 -0.36
N ASN A 385 10.70 -11.12 -0.22
CA ASN A 385 10.46 -10.10 -1.25
C ASN A 385 11.66 -9.16 -1.41
N VAL A 386 12.34 -8.84 -0.32
CA VAL A 386 13.46 -7.89 -0.30
C VAL A 386 14.74 -8.45 -0.95
N GLN A 387 14.91 -9.76 -1.01
CA GLN A 387 16.05 -10.40 -1.73
C GLN A 387 16.12 -9.96 -3.20
N ARG A 388 14.96 -9.68 -3.83
CA ARG A 388 14.90 -9.22 -5.23
C ARG A 388 15.57 -7.87 -5.46
N TYR A 389 15.62 -7.00 -4.44
CA TYR A 389 16.37 -5.74 -4.52
C TYR A 389 17.87 -5.99 -4.48
N GLN A 390 18.34 -6.93 -3.66
CA GLN A 390 19.75 -7.22 -3.48
C GLN A 390 20.40 -7.63 -4.82
N ASP A 391 19.76 -8.52 -5.59
CA ASP A 391 20.24 -8.96 -6.89
C ASP A 391 20.39 -7.78 -7.87
N VAL A 392 19.39 -6.88 -7.89
CA VAL A 392 19.41 -5.70 -8.75
C VAL A 392 20.49 -4.71 -8.29
N TYR A 393 20.62 -4.48 -6.99
CA TYR A 393 21.66 -3.60 -6.45
C TYR A 393 23.07 -4.09 -6.81
N GLN A 394 23.35 -5.36 -6.61
CA GLN A 394 24.66 -5.96 -6.97
C GLN A 394 24.96 -5.81 -8.47
N LYS A 395 23.99 -6.11 -9.32
CA LYS A 395 24.11 -5.93 -10.77
C LYS A 395 24.43 -4.49 -11.15
N LEU A 396 23.72 -3.52 -10.58
CA LEU A 396 23.93 -2.10 -10.86
C LEU A 396 25.31 -1.64 -10.39
N LEU A 397 25.75 -2.00 -9.20
CA LEU A 397 27.06 -1.65 -8.67
C LEU A 397 28.20 -2.20 -9.56
N THR A 398 28.09 -3.43 -10.01
CA THR A 398 29.07 -4.01 -10.96
C THR A 398 29.12 -3.20 -12.26
N GLN A 399 27.97 -2.91 -12.87
CA GLN A 399 27.88 -2.15 -14.12
C GLN A 399 28.43 -0.74 -14.00
N PHE A 400 28.19 -0.06 -12.88
CA PHE A 400 28.69 1.30 -12.66
C PHE A 400 30.20 1.32 -12.39
N SER A 401 30.74 0.33 -11.68
CA SER A 401 32.19 0.17 -11.48
C SER A 401 32.92 -0.06 -12.81
N GLU A 402 32.40 -0.91 -13.69
CA GLU A 402 32.98 -1.17 -15.00
C GLU A 402 32.96 0.06 -15.91
N ARG A 403 31.89 0.86 -15.89
CA ARG A 403 31.81 2.13 -16.63
C ARG A 403 32.82 3.16 -16.15
N SER A 404 33.02 3.27 -14.84
CA SER A 404 33.97 4.20 -14.25
C SER A 404 35.41 3.85 -14.65
N ILE A 405 35.77 2.57 -14.67
CA ILE A 405 37.09 2.10 -15.13
C ILE A 405 37.27 2.37 -16.63
N SER A 406 36.24 2.12 -17.44
CA SER A 406 36.32 2.34 -18.91
C SER A 406 36.42 3.83 -19.30
N GLN A 407 35.93 4.76 -18.46
CA GLN A 407 36.03 6.20 -18.69
C GLN A 407 37.35 6.81 -18.19
N ALA A 408 38.05 6.11 -17.30
CA ALA A 408 39.35 6.51 -16.77
C ALA A 408 40.55 5.98 -17.55
N ALA A 409 40.32 4.98 -18.43
CA ALA A 409 41.29 4.41 -19.37
C ALA A 409 41.20 5.10 -20.73
#